data_5c4e820e143560c382c9df95c5c6e19a
#
_entry.id   5c4e820e143560c382c9df95c5c6e19a
#
_cell.length_a   1.000
_cell.length_b   1.000
_cell.length_c   1.000
_cell.angle_alpha   90.00
_cell.angle_beta   90.00
_cell.angle_gamma   90.00
#
_symmetry.space_group_name_H-M   'P 1'
#
loop_
_entity.id
_entity.type
_entity.pdbx_description
1 polymer ?
#
loop_
_entity_poly.entity_id
_entity_poly.type
_entity_poly.pdbx_seq_one_letter_code
_entity_poly.pdbx_strand_id
1 'polypeptide(L)'
;MSFLSRAALVAVPVFFGQAAYGVQYWTNFNSSVDPTNITIPSIAQTTSYDVTTECTYYQPTTFTFDQSEWPTIWETATSNGMNETQEFKNLYNSIDWSSMPNISVRTLSADGSINTDGYDMSTDPDCWWSATTCTVPKHENVNADIYACPEPETWGLTYDDGPNCSHNAFYDYLAENKLKATMFYIGSNVIDWPYGAMRGLKDGHHIADHTWSHQLMTTLTNEEVLAELYYTQKAIKLVTGVTPKYWRPAFGDVDDRVRWIATQLNLTTVLWNLDTNDWAAGNSEPVEQVQANYQDFIEMGSNGTFANSGNIVLTHEIDNTTMQLALDNLPNIVKNYKHVLDVATCMNITYPYIEQSISYPSFSEAISNSSTTNSTSASSSGAAASGSSGSTAAASGSATLNADVANSAAAVVRVSPGMAAGLLVSVAAVVGAFA
;
A
#
# COMPACT_ATOMS: atom_id res chain seq x y z
N MET A 1 -15.15 -39.78 -41.59
CA MET A 1 -15.58 -38.39 -41.58
C MET A 1 -16.15 -38.10 -40.21
N SER A 2 -15.35 -37.49 -39.33
CA SER A 2 -15.78 -37.15 -37.95
C SER A 2 -15.66 -35.63 -37.82
N PHE A 3 -16.75 -34.96 -37.66
CA PHE A 3 -16.82 -33.53 -37.43
C PHE A 3 -16.66 -33.27 -35.93
N LEU A 4 -15.51 -32.75 -35.56
CA LEU A 4 -15.27 -32.16 -34.22
C LEU A 4 -15.76 -30.71 -34.22
N SER A 5 -16.87 -30.48 -33.58
CA SER A 5 -17.43 -29.16 -33.27
C SER A 5 -16.56 -28.49 -32.21
N ARG A 6 -15.90 -27.39 -32.54
CA ARG A 6 -15.24 -26.50 -31.58
C ARG A 6 -16.32 -25.58 -30.98
N ALA A 7 -16.66 -25.79 -29.73
CA ALA A 7 -17.43 -24.83 -28.96
C ALA A 7 -16.50 -23.66 -28.58
N ALA A 8 -16.78 -22.47 -29.10
CA ALA A 8 -16.15 -21.23 -28.67
C ALA A 8 -16.77 -20.82 -27.31
N LEU A 9 -15.95 -20.81 -26.26
CA LEU A 9 -16.34 -20.16 -25.01
C LEU A 9 -16.36 -18.64 -25.26
N VAL A 10 -17.56 -18.07 -25.28
CA VAL A 10 -17.74 -16.63 -25.23
C VAL A 10 -17.64 -16.23 -23.75
N ALA A 11 -16.55 -15.59 -23.37
CA ALA A 11 -16.48 -14.93 -22.07
C ALA A 11 -17.46 -13.76 -22.06
N VAL A 12 -18.52 -13.88 -21.31
CA VAL A 12 -19.45 -12.77 -21.04
C VAL A 12 -18.79 -11.91 -19.96
N PRO A 13 -18.50 -10.62 -20.21
CA PRO A 13 -18.04 -9.74 -19.16
C PRO A 13 -19.17 -9.58 -18.13
N VAL A 14 -18.94 -10.04 -16.92
CA VAL A 14 -19.83 -9.79 -15.80
C VAL A 14 -19.59 -8.34 -15.37
N PHE A 15 -20.43 -7.44 -15.84
CA PHE A 15 -20.54 -6.10 -15.27
C PHE A 15 -21.16 -6.23 -13.88
N PHE A 16 -20.35 -6.14 -12.85
CA PHE A 16 -20.87 -5.90 -11.50
C PHE A 16 -21.44 -4.49 -11.48
N GLY A 17 -22.75 -4.37 -11.52
CA GLY A 17 -23.43 -3.12 -11.26
C GLY A 17 -23.13 -2.72 -9.83
N GLN A 18 -22.35 -1.64 -9.64
CA GLN A 18 -22.23 -1.01 -8.34
C GLN A 18 -23.61 -0.54 -7.93
N ALA A 19 -24.18 -1.16 -6.91
CA ALA A 19 -25.36 -0.63 -6.26
C ALA A 19 -24.96 0.74 -5.71
N ALA A 20 -25.68 1.78 -6.10
CA ALA A 20 -25.51 3.13 -5.57
C ALA A 20 -25.92 3.12 -4.09
N TYR A 21 -24.98 2.81 -3.20
CA TYR A 21 -25.15 3.03 -1.78
C TYR A 21 -25.11 4.54 -1.53
N GLY A 22 -26.24 5.09 -1.07
CA GLY A 22 -26.44 6.51 -0.95
C GLY A 22 -25.72 7.05 0.27
N VAL A 23 -25.18 8.11 0.14
CA VAL A 23 -24.76 9.35 0.75
C VAL A 23 -23.33 9.66 0.32
N GLN A 24 -23.20 10.69 -0.49
CA GLN A 24 -21.87 11.21 -0.89
C GLN A 24 -21.23 11.97 0.29
N TYR A 25 -20.83 11.23 1.35
CA TYR A 25 -20.19 11.86 2.53
C TYR A 25 -18.83 12.46 2.16
N TRP A 26 -18.17 12.00 1.11
CA TRP A 26 -16.93 12.61 0.60
C TRP A 26 -17.10 14.00 -0.02
N THR A 27 -18.32 14.44 -0.27
CA THR A 27 -18.56 15.84 -0.65
C THR A 27 -18.23 16.82 0.50
N ASN A 28 -18.08 16.32 1.71
CA ASN A 28 -17.70 17.11 2.88
C ASN A 28 -16.16 17.21 3.03
N PHE A 29 -15.38 16.40 2.29
CA PHE A 29 -13.94 16.50 2.33
C PHE A 29 -13.48 17.73 1.53
N ASN A 30 -12.92 18.72 2.24
CA ASN A 30 -12.40 19.92 1.63
C ASN A 30 -10.90 19.79 1.36
N SER A 31 -10.48 20.18 0.17
CA SER A 31 -9.08 20.37 -0.17
C SER A 31 -8.94 21.57 -1.10
N SER A 32 -7.92 22.38 -0.87
CA SER A 32 -7.50 23.43 -1.80
C SER A 32 -6.43 22.95 -2.79
N VAL A 33 -5.99 21.69 -2.68
CA VAL A 33 -4.96 21.12 -3.55
C VAL A 33 -5.60 20.69 -4.87
N ASP A 34 -5.02 21.17 -5.96
CA ASP A 34 -5.33 20.67 -7.30
C ASP A 34 -4.47 19.42 -7.56
N PRO A 35 -5.06 18.21 -7.60
CA PRO A 35 -4.30 16.99 -7.78
C PRO A 35 -3.60 16.90 -9.13
N THR A 36 -4.01 17.69 -10.13
CA THR A 36 -3.38 17.73 -11.45
C THR A 36 -2.19 18.68 -11.53
N ASN A 37 -2.00 19.52 -10.50
CA ASN A 37 -0.94 20.53 -10.45
C ASN A 37 -0.37 20.69 -9.03
N ILE A 38 0.09 19.62 -8.44
CA ILE A 38 0.66 19.61 -7.08
C ILE A 38 1.97 20.39 -7.05
N THR A 39 2.06 21.35 -6.15
CA THR A 39 3.28 22.12 -5.88
C THR A 39 3.87 21.73 -4.53
N ILE A 40 5.11 21.27 -4.56
CA ILE A 40 5.87 20.92 -3.35
C ILE A 40 7.12 21.80 -3.32
N PRO A 41 7.49 22.37 -2.16
CA PRO A 41 8.74 23.12 -2.03
C PRO A 41 9.94 22.26 -2.47
N SER A 42 10.84 22.81 -3.26
CA SER A 42 12.00 22.07 -3.79
C SER A 42 12.85 21.44 -2.70
N ILE A 43 12.98 22.14 -1.56
CA ILE A 43 13.75 21.67 -0.41
C ILE A 43 13.14 20.40 0.22
N ALA A 44 11.83 20.24 0.19
CA ALA A 44 11.15 19.05 0.69
C ALA A 44 11.31 17.81 -0.23
N GLN A 45 11.90 17.99 -1.40
CA GLN A 45 12.16 16.94 -2.39
C GLN A 45 13.67 16.70 -2.57
N THR A 46 14.51 17.29 -1.72
CA THR A 46 15.96 17.19 -1.85
C THR A 46 16.47 15.99 -1.07
N THR A 47 17.06 15.04 -1.76
CA THR A 47 17.75 13.91 -1.16
C THR A 47 19.05 14.37 -0.54
N SER A 48 19.22 14.17 0.77
CA SER A 48 20.43 14.48 1.51
C SER A 48 21.14 13.25 2.08
N TYR A 49 20.47 12.10 2.09
CA TYR A 49 20.91 10.87 2.76
C TYR A 49 21.15 11.04 4.27
N ASP A 50 20.61 12.10 4.84
CA ASP A 50 20.62 12.39 6.28
C ASP A 50 19.18 12.64 6.74
N VAL A 51 18.64 11.68 7.47
CA VAL A 51 17.26 11.69 7.99
C VAL A 51 16.94 12.98 8.74
N THR A 52 17.86 13.45 9.59
CA THR A 52 17.65 14.68 10.36
C THR A 52 17.49 15.88 9.44
N THR A 53 18.29 15.96 8.40
CA THR A 53 18.21 17.04 7.40
C THR A 53 16.94 16.93 6.58
N GLU A 54 16.62 15.77 6.02
CA GLU A 54 15.42 15.59 5.20
C GLU A 54 14.14 15.87 5.99
N CYS A 55 14.01 15.32 7.18
CA CYS A 55 12.82 15.50 8.01
C CYS A 55 12.60 16.93 8.52
N THR A 56 13.66 17.74 8.65
CA THR A 56 13.53 19.15 9.02
C THR A 56 12.69 19.95 8.03
N TYR A 57 12.76 19.63 6.74
CA TYR A 57 12.04 20.35 5.69
C TYR A 57 10.59 19.94 5.54
N TYR A 58 10.21 18.80 6.08
CA TYR A 58 8.83 18.31 6.03
C TYR A 58 7.94 18.89 7.12
N GLN A 59 8.50 19.57 8.13
CA GLN A 59 7.72 20.27 9.13
C GLN A 59 6.87 21.33 8.44
N PRO A 60 5.52 21.21 8.48
CA PRO A 60 4.66 22.01 7.62
C PRO A 60 4.60 23.46 8.13
N THR A 61 5.35 24.34 7.51
CA THR A 61 5.17 25.78 7.69
C THR A 61 4.00 26.32 6.86
N THR A 62 3.50 25.53 5.91
CA THR A 62 2.45 25.92 4.95
C THR A 62 1.17 25.08 5.05
N PHE A 63 1.20 23.89 5.64
CA PHE A 63 0.03 23.13 6.03
C PHE A 63 -0.19 23.30 7.53
N THR A 64 -1.14 24.15 7.90
CA THR A 64 -1.57 24.25 9.29
C THR A 64 -2.78 23.34 9.49
N PHE A 65 -2.59 22.27 10.25
CA PHE A 65 -3.69 21.45 10.73
C PHE A 65 -4.16 21.99 12.07
N ASP A 66 -5.45 22.17 12.23
CA ASP A 66 -6.02 22.30 13.56
C ASP A 66 -6.14 20.90 14.16
N GLN A 67 -5.22 20.54 15.04
CA GLN A 67 -5.17 19.22 15.69
C GLN A 67 -6.48 18.88 16.42
N SER A 68 -7.28 19.87 16.79
CA SER A 68 -8.58 19.62 17.43
C SER A 68 -9.65 19.07 16.48
N GLU A 69 -9.42 19.12 15.17
CA GLU A 69 -10.32 18.61 14.12
C GLU A 69 -9.92 17.21 13.62
N TRP A 70 -8.89 16.60 14.24
CA TRP A 70 -8.33 15.31 13.82
C TRP A 70 -8.17 14.35 14.99
N PRO A 71 -8.19 13.03 14.73
CA PRO A 71 -7.78 12.05 15.74
C PRO A 71 -6.35 12.33 16.21
N THR A 72 -6.02 11.93 17.43
CA THR A 72 -4.64 11.97 17.89
C THR A 72 -3.78 11.07 16.98
N ILE A 73 -2.62 11.56 16.58
CA ILE A 73 -1.67 10.84 15.73
C ILE A 73 -1.29 9.52 16.40
N TRP A 74 -1.37 8.41 15.66
CA TRP A 74 -1.10 7.04 16.11
C TRP A 74 -2.02 6.48 17.20
N GLU A 75 -3.05 7.20 17.62
CA GLU A 75 -4.12 6.66 18.44
C GLU A 75 -5.30 6.26 17.56
N THR A 76 -6.16 5.37 18.06
CA THR A 76 -7.39 4.97 17.34
C THR A 76 -8.17 6.21 16.87
N ALA A 77 -8.69 6.17 15.66
CA ALA A 77 -9.28 7.34 15.00
C ALA A 77 -10.54 7.90 15.68
N THR A 78 -11.05 7.26 16.72
CA THR A 78 -12.08 7.79 17.61
C THR A 78 -11.52 8.67 18.72
N SER A 79 -10.18 8.73 18.88
CA SER A 79 -9.51 9.58 19.87
C SER A 79 -9.80 11.07 19.64
N ASN A 80 -9.50 11.88 20.63
CA ASN A 80 -9.77 13.32 20.61
C ASN A 80 -11.25 13.68 20.38
N GLY A 81 -12.18 12.74 20.66
CA GLY A 81 -13.63 12.96 20.48
C GLY A 81 -14.08 13.00 19.01
N MET A 82 -13.29 12.45 18.10
CA MET A 82 -13.58 12.51 16.66
C MET A 82 -14.84 11.72 16.27
N ASN A 83 -15.16 10.64 16.99
CA ASN A 83 -16.44 9.92 16.84
C ASN A 83 -17.66 10.75 17.31
N GLU A 84 -17.45 11.77 18.14
CA GLU A 84 -18.51 12.64 18.67
C GLU A 84 -18.78 13.87 17.77
N THR A 85 -17.98 14.10 16.74
CA THR A 85 -18.19 15.20 15.80
C THR A 85 -19.52 15.04 15.04
N GLN A 86 -20.16 16.16 14.70
CA GLN A 86 -21.42 16.11 13.95
C GLN A 86 -21.22 15.48 12.57
N GLU A 87 -20.07 15.71 11.95
CA GLU A 87 -19.69 15.14 10.65
C GLU A 87 -19.65 13.61 10.71
N PHE A 88 -18.92 13.05 11.67
CA PHE A 88 -18.80 11.60 11.82
C PHE A 88 -20.13 10.95 12.24
N LYS A 89 -20.89 11.57 13.15
CA LYS A 89 -22.24 11.11 13.53
C LYS A 89 -23.20 11.08 12.35
N ASN A 90 -23.14 12.05 11.46
CA ASN A 90 -23.95 12.07 10.26
C ASN A 90 -23.59 10.90 9.33
N LEU A 91 -22.29 10.64 9.15
CA LEU A 91 -21.81 9.48 8.41
C LEU A 91 -22.31 8.17 9.04
N TYR A 92 -22.02 7.95 10.33
CA TYR A 92 -22.37 6.73 11.04
C TYR A 92 -23.86 6.44 10.99
N ASN A 93 -24.71 7.46 11.20
CA ASN A 93 -26.17 7.35 11.17
C ASN A 93 -26.74 7.18 9.74
N SER A 94 -25.96 7.45 8.70
CA SER A 94 -26.39 7.25 7.32
C SER A 94 -26.24 5.79 6.83
N ILE A 95 -25.51 4.98 7.58
CA ILE A 95 -25.22 3.59 7.24
C ILE A 95 -26.36 2.69 7.76
N ASP A 96 -26.85 1.79 6.90
CA ASP A 96 -27.81 0.75 7.31
C ASP A 96 -27.07 -0.45 7.95
N TRP A 97 -26.75 -0.31 9.23
CA TRP A 97 -26.06 -1.33 10.01
C TRP A 97 -26.82 -2.67 10.12
N SER A 98 -28.11 -2.72 9.76
CA SER A 98 -28.89 -3.96 9.81
C SER A 98 -28.48 -4.98 8.74
N SER A 99 -27.80 -4.53 7.68
CA SER A 99 -27.27 -5.38 6.61
C SER A 99 -25.81 -5.82 6.81
N MET A 100 -25.18 -5.39 7.92
CA MET A 100 -23.81 -5.79 8.23
C MET A 100 -23.73 -7.27 8.64
N PRO A 101 -22.66 -8.01 8.26
CA PRO A 101 -22.39 -9.35 8.80
C PRO A 101 -22.36 -9.37 10.33
N ASN A 102 -23.08 -10.33 10.93
CA ASN A 102 -23.11 -10.49 12.38
C ASN A 102 -21.86 -11.24 12.86
N ILE A 103 -20.71 -10.60 12.76
CA ILE A 103 -19.39 -11.10 13.18
C ILE A 103 -18.95 -10.33 14.41
N SER A 104 -18.54 -11.05 15.46
CA SER A 104 -18.10 -10.44 16.71
C SER A 104 -16.72 -9.79 16.56
N VAL A 105 -16.52 -8.70 17.28
CA VAL A 105 -15.20 -8.09 17.45
C VAL A 105 -14.25 -9.12 18.06
N ARG A 106 -13.05 -9.26 17.46
CA ARG A 106 -12.03 -10.19 17.95
C ARG A 106 -11.37 -9.65 19.21
N THR A 107 -10.79 -10.54 19.98
CA THR A 107 -10.06 -10.18 21.20
C THR A 107 -8.58 -10.50 21.06
N LEU A 108 -7.76 -9.84 21.87
CA LEU A 108 -6.34 -10.17 21.96
C LEU A 108 -6.09 -11.18 23.08
N SER A 109 -5.16 -12.09 22.85
CA SER A 109 -4.57 -12.95 23.85
C SER A 109 -3.63 -12.16 24.77
N ALA A 110 -3.20 -12.75 25.87
CA ALA A 110 -2.34 -12.08 26.85
C ALA A 110 -0.95 -11.67 26.30
N ASP A 111 -0.52 -12.30 25.22
CA ASP A 111 0.72 -11.98 24.50
C ASP A 111 0.53 -10.92 23.38
N GLY A 112 -0.68 -10.38 23.24
CA GLY A 112 -1.01 -9.39 22.22
C GLY A 112 -1.34 -9.96 20.84
N SER A 113 -1.30 -11.27 20.66
CA SER A 113 -1.76 -11.91 19.40
C SER A 113 -3.29 -11.91 19.32
N ILE A 114 -3.84 -11.99 18.11
CA ILE A 114 -5.30 -12.14 17.96
C ILE A 114 -5.72 -13.52 18.47
N ASN A 115 -6.76 -13.53 19.30
CA ASN A 115 -7.31 -14.77 19.83
C ASN A 115 -8.08 -15.53 18.76
N THR A 116 -7.65 -16.75 18.46
CA THR A 116 -8.29 -17.66 17.51
C THR A 116 -9.07 -18.79 18.17
N ASP A 117 -9.19 -18.78 19.51
CA ASP A 117 -9.87 -19.83 20.27
C ASP A 117 -11.33 -19.98 19.81
N GLY A 118 -11.68 -21.21 19.46
CA GLY A 118 -13.04 -21.55 19.01
C GLY A 118 -13.39 -21.13 17.58
N TYR A 119 -12.46 -20.52 16.85
CA TYR A 119 -12.67 -20.21 15.43
C TYR A 119 -12.45 -21.45 14.56
N ASP A 120 -13.43 -21.78 13.73
CA ASP A 120 -13.33 -22.93 12.81
C ASP A 120 -12.62 -22.49 11.49
N MET A 121 -11.30 -22.63 11.49
CA MET A 121 -10.46 -22.31 10.32
C MET A 121 -10.78 -23.22 9.09
N SER A 122 -11.40 -24.38 9.29
CA SER A 122 -11.71 -25.30 8.18
C SER A 122 -12.91 -24.85 7.35
N THR A 123 -13.88 -24.21 7.96
CA THR A 123 -15.03 -23.60 7.30
C THR A 123 -14.84 -22.12 7.05
N ASP A 124 -14.03 -21.47 7.89
CA ASP A 124 -13.72 -20.04 7.87
C ASP A 124 -14.97 -19.19 7.61
N PRO A 125 -15.95 -19.20 8.53
CA PRO A 125 -17.27 -18.63 8.26
C PRO A 125 -17.26 -17.12 7.98
N ASP A 126 -16.21 -16.42 8.43
CA ASP A 126 -16.11 -14.97 8.37
C ASP A 126 -15.14 -14.47 7.28
N CYS A 127 -14.55 -15.37 6.48
CA CYS A 127 -13.48 -15.07 5.53
C CYS A 127 -12.37 -14.21 6.19
N TRP A 128 -11.79 -14.74 7.27
CA TRP A 128 -10.82 -14.01 8.07
C TRP A 128 -9.38 -14.24 7.56
N TRP A 129 -8.79 -13.20 6.94
CA TRP A 129 -7.44 -13.26 6.35
C TRP A 129 -6.38 -13.73 7.35
N SER A 130 -6.35 -13.16 8.56
CA SER A 130 -5.34 -13.49 9.58
C SER A 130 -5.37 -14.96 10.01
N ALA A 131 -6.49 -15.65 9.81
CA ALA A 131 -6.64 -17.06 10.15
C ALA A 131 -6.38 -18.00 8.97
N THR A 132 -6.83 -17.65 7.78
CA THR A 132 -6.92 -18.58 6.64
C THR A 132 -6.43 -18.01 5.30
N THR A 133 -6.02 -16.74 5.26
CA THR A 133 -5.71 -16.00 4.03
C THR A 133 -6.89 -15.94 3.02
N CYS A 134 -8.13 -15.92 3.53
CA CYS A 134 -9.31 -15.85 2.71
C CYS A 134 -9.40 -14.50 1.98
N THR A 135 -9.61 -14.54 0.65
CA THR A 135 -9.72 -13.37 -0.23
C THR A 135 -11.08 -13.28 -0.94
N VAL A 136 -11.95 -14.28 -0.72
CA VAL A 136 -13.28 -14.33 -1.33
C VAL A 136 -14.33 -14.26 -0.22
N PRO A 137 -14.86 -13.08 0.06
CA PRO A 137 -15.88 -12.88 1.08
C PRO A 137 -17.04 -13.85 0.94
N LYS A 138 -17.60 -14.29 2.05
CA LYS A 138 -18.72 -15.22 2.13
C LYS A 138 -20.04 -14.52 2.35
N HIS A 139 -19.99 -13.25 2.74
CA HIS A 139 -21.17 -12.44 2.95
C HIS A 139 -21.59 -11.72 1.66
N GLU A 140 -22.89 -11.69 1.39
CA GLU A 140 -23.47 -10.94 0.28
C GLU A 140 -23.16 -9.43 0.42
N ASN A 141 -22.98 -8.75 -0.70
CA ASN A 141 -22.68 -7.32 -0.79
C ASN A 141 -21.28 -6.89 -0.29
N VAL A 142 -20.35 -7.83 -0.20
CA VAL A 142 -18.92 -7.56 0.01
C VAL A 142 -18.17 -7.98 -1.24
N ASN A 143 -17.38 -7.08 -1.79
CA ASN A 143 -16.57 -7.37 -2.98
C ASN A 143 -15.42 -8.32 -2.64
N ALA A 144 -15.02 -9.16 -3.61
CA ALA A 144 -13.80 -9.94 -3.49
C ALA A 144 -12.57 -9.03 -3.42
N ASP A 145 -11.56 -9.47 -2.66
CA ASP A 145 -10.31 -8.75 -2.52
C ASP A 145 -9.50 -8.78 -3.82
N ILE A 146 -8.70 -7.74 -4.02
CA ILE A 146 -7.61 -7.75 -5.00
C ILE A 146 -6.37 -8.28 -4.27
N TYR A 147 -5.78 -9.39 -4.73
CA TYR A 147 -4.61 -9.98 -4.08
C TYR A 147 -3.52 -10.44 -5.07
N ALA A 148 -3.77 -10.34 -6.36
CA ALA A 148 -2.83 -10.67 -7.43
C ALA A 148 -3.16 -9.88 -8.70
N CYS A 149 -2.15 -9.51 -9.48
CA CYS A 149 -2.34 -9.00 -10.83
C CYS A 149 -2.81 -10.14 -11.75
N PRO A 150 -3.80 -9.92 -12.65
CA PRO A 150 -4.32 -10.98 -13.50
C PRO A 150 -3.38 -11.37 -14.64
N GLU A 151 -2.55 -10.44 -15.11
CA GLU A 151 -1.71 -10.63 -16.30
C GLU A 151 -0.43 -11.40 -15.96
N PRO A 152 0.00 -12.35 -16.85
CA PRO A 152 1.18 -13.16 -16.62
C PRO A 152 2.46 -12.35 -16.38
N GLU A 153 3.34 -12.91 -15.57
CA GLU A 153 4.69 -12.40 -15.31
C GLU A 153 4.70 -10.91 -14.92
N THR A 154 3.65 -10.49 -14.17
CA THR A 154 3.48 -9.13 -13.65
C THR A 154 3.79 -9.10 -12.16
N TRP A 155 4.69 -8.21 -11.76
CA TRP A 155 4.93 -7.85 -10.36
C TRP A 155 4.07 -6.64 -10.01
N GLY A 156 3.07 -6.83 -9.16
CA GLY A 156 2.30 -5.75 -8.54
C GLY A 156 3.14 -5.08 -7.46
N LEU A 157 3.65 -3.90 -7.77
CA LEU A 157 4.57 -3.16 -6.90
C LEU A 157 3.77 -2.34 -5.89
N THR A 158 3.94 -2.67 -4.61
CA THR A 158 3.23 -1.99 -3.51
C THR A 158 4.18 -1.66 -2.37
N TYR A 159 3.90 -0.58 -1.63
CA TYR A 159 4.62 -0.19 -0.42
C TYR A 159 3.62 0.28 0.62
N ASP A 160 3.72 -0.25 1.83
CA ASP A 160 2.86 0.07 2.96
C ASP A 160 3.58 1.01 3.95
N ASP A 161 2.83 1.60 4.87
CA ASP A 161 3.28 2.38 6.02
C ASP A 161 3.83 3.78 5.72
N GLY A 162 3.82 4.23 4.47
CA GLY A 162 4.17 5.60 4.14
C GLY A 162 3.09 6.63 4.50
N PRO A 163 3.35 7.90 4.14
CA PRO A 163 4.63 8.43 3.66
C PRO A 163 5.62 8.66 4.80
N ASN A 164 6.89 8.90 4.47
CA ASN A 164 7.89 9.31 5.43
C ASN A 164 8.75 10.47 4.89
N CYS A 165 9.28 11.30 5.78
CA CYS A 165 10.07 12.47 5.41
C CYS A 165 11.43 12.15 4.80
N SER A 166 12.00 10.97 5.07
CA SER A 166 13.36 10.60 4.69
C SER A 166 13.48 9.70 3.45
N HIS A 167 12.38 9.51 2.71
CA HIS A 167 12.34 8.56 1.60
C HIS A 167 12.61 9.18 0.22
N ASN A 168 13.16 10.38 0.15
CA ASN A 168 13.41 11.08 -1.12
C ASN A 168 14.27 10.28 -2.10
N ALA A 169 15.33 9.61 -1.63
CA ALA A 169 16.20 8.79 -2.49
C ALA A 169 15.43 7.64 -3.17
N PHE A 170 14.49 7.02 -2.44
CA PHE A 170 13.64 5.97 -2.97
C PHE A 170 12.67 6.49 -4.04
N TYR A 171 11.98 7.59 -3.79
CA TYR A 171 11.10 8.22 -4.78
C TYR A 171 11.86 8.72 -6.02
N ASP A 172 13.07 9.28 -5.83
CA ASP A 172 13.96 9.65 -6.93
C ASP A 172 14.29 8.44 -7.81
N TYR A 173 14.64 7.30 -7.19
CA TYR A 173 14.94 6.07 -7.91
C TYR A 173 13.73 5.58 -8.72
N LEU A 174 12.53 5.56 -8.14
CA LEU A 174 11.32 5.16 -8.85
C LEU A 174 11.04 6.09 -10.04
N ALA A 175 11.18 7.40 -9.86
CA ALA A 175 10.98 8.40 -10.90
C ALA A 175 12.01 8.25 -12.05
N GLU A 176 13.30 8.11 -11.74
CA GLU A 176 14.38 7.92 -12.71
C GLU A 176 14.19 6.65 -13.55
N ASN A 177 13.72 5.56 -12.93
CA ASN A 177 13.46 4.29 -13.59
C ASN A 177 12.04 4.18 -14.16
N LYS A 178 11.22 5.23 -14.05
CA LYS A 178 9.82 5.29 -14.51
C LYS A 178 8.93 4.20 -13.92
N LEU A 179 9.25 3.76 -12.72
CA LEU A 179 8.46 2.78 -11.97
C LEU A 179 7.31 3.48 -11.25
N LYS A 180 6.16 2.85 -11.24
CA LYS A 180 4.99 3.28 -10.46
C LYS A 180 4.60 2.16 -9.52
N ALA A 181 4.24 2.56 -8.30
CA ALA A 181 3.81 1.65 -7.25
C ALA A 181 2.45 2.08 -6.69
N THR A 182 1.79 1.18 -5.99
CA THR A 182 0.70 1.55 -5.09
C THR A 182 1.29 1.80 -3.71
N MET A 183 1.05 3.00 -3.19
CA MET A 183 1.49 3.44 -1.87
C MET A 183 0.28 3.42 -0.93
N PHE A 184 0.30 2.52 0.05
CA PHE A 184 -0.74 2.44 1.07
C PHE A 184 -0.32 3.30 2.26
N TYR A 185 -0.91 4.49 2.35
CA TYR A 185 -0.50 5.50 3.32
C TYR A 185 -1.31 5.45 4.61
N ILE A 186 -0.63 5.47 5.74
CA ILE A 186 -1.23 5.61 7.07
C ILE A 186 -1.70 7.05 7.25
N GLY A 187 -2.94 7.24 7.72
CA GLY A 187 -3.53 8.57 7.88
C GLY A 187 -2.72 9.49 8.81
N SER A 188 -2.21 8.95 9.93
CA SER A 188 -1.30 9.67 10.84
C SER A 188 -0.05 10.17 10.11
N ASN A 189 0.57 9.35 9.27
CA ASN A 189 1.74 9.73 8.48
C ASN A 189 1.43 10.78 7.41
N VAL A 190 0.24 10.72 6.81
CA VAL A 190 -0.19 11.76 5.84
C VAL A 190 -0.25 13.13 6.50
N ILE A 191 -0.70 13.20 7.76
CA ILE A 191 -0.74 14.44 8.53
C ILE A 191 0.66 14.88 8.97
N ASP A 192 1.50 13.96 9.41
CA ASP A 192 2.87 14.27 9.85
C ASP A 192 3.79 14.65 8.67
N TRP A 193 3.59 14.00 7.52
CA TRP A 193 4.47 14.12 6.35
C TRP A 193 3.69 14.50 5.06
N PRO A 194 2.94 15.62 5.04
CA PRO A 194 2.04 15.94 3.93
C PRO A 194 2.76 16.09 2.58
N TYR A 195 3.98 16.60 2.58
CA TYR A 195 4.76 16.70 1.32
C TYR A 195 5.17 15.35 0.77
N GLY A 196 5.40 14.35 1.61
CA GLY A 196 5.64 12.97 1.18
C GLY A 196 4.42 12.40 0.46
N ALA A 197 3.23 12.56 1.04
CA ALA A 197 1.98 12.14 0.39
C ALA A 197 1.73 12.87 -0.93
N MET A 198 1.95 14.19 -0.97
CA MET A 198 1.86 14.99 -2.20
C MET A 198 2.83 14.50 -3.26
N ARG A 199 4.08 14.17 -2.86
CA ARG A 199 5.10 13.66 -3.76
C ARG A 199 4.67 12.34 -4.40
N GLY A 200 4.16 11.41 -3.62
CA GLY A 200 3.66 10.13 -4.13
C GLY A 200 2.67 10.32 -5.27
N LEU A 201 1.63 11.14 -5.08
CA LEU A 201 0.65 11.40 -6.14
C LEU A 201 1.26 12.17 -7.33
N LYS A 202 2.06 13.20 -7.06
CA LYS A 202 2.71 14.02 -8.10
C LYS A 202 3.62 13.18 -9.01
N ASP A 203 4.34 12.23 -8.43
CA ASP A 203 5.22 11.32 -9.15
C ASP A 203 4.43 10.22 -9.90
N GLY A 204 3.10 10.20 -9.75
CA GLY A 204 2.17 9.32 -10.47
C GLY A 204 2.02 7.94 -9.83
N HIS A 205 2.32 7.80 -8.54
CA HIS A 205 2.01 6.59 -7.78
C HIS A 205 0.52 6.52 -7.45
N HIS A 206 -0.03 5.30 -7.40
CA HIS A 206 -1.39 5.06 -6.94
C HIS A 206 -1.42 5.16 -5.41
N ILE A 207 -2.11 6.17 -4.88
CA ILE A 207 -2.24 6.39 -3.44
C ILE A 207 -3.48 5.68 -2.92
N ALA A 208 -3.32 4.89 -1.87
CA ALA A 208 -4.38 4.11 -1.24
C ALA A 208 -4.36 4.27 0.28
N ASP A 209 -5.44 3.87 0.93
CA ASP A 209 -5.67 4.01 2.36
C ASP A 209 -5.03 2.84 3.13
N HIS A 210 -4.33 3.11 4.24
CA HIS A 210 -3.75 2.10 5.13
C HIS A 210 -4.14 2.29 6.59
N THR A 211 -5.38 2.70 6.84
CA THR A 211 -5.92 3.03 8.17
C THR A 211 -5.27 4.26 8.81
N TRP A 212 -5.87 4.77 9.89
CA TRP A 212 -5.35 5.97 10.57
C TRP A 212 -4.16 5.66 11.47
N SER A 213 -4.26 4.61 12.28
CA SER A 213 -3.34 4.32 13.37
C SER A 213 -2.71 2.92 13.30
N HIS A 214 -2.88 2.22 12.17
CA HIS A 214 -2.29 0.91 11.92
C HIS A 214 -2.64 -0.13 12.99
N GLN A 215 -3.93 -0.25 13.32
CA GLN A 215 -4.44 -1.23 14.32
C GLN A 215 -4.92 -2.51 13.65
N LEU A 216 -4.97 -3.61 14.43
CA LEU A 216 -5.60 -4.86 14.04
C LEU A 216 -7.12 -4.64 13.88
N MET A 217 -7.60 -4.52 12.63
CA MET A 217 -8.93 -4.03 12.31
C MET A 217 -10.06 -4.90 12.85
N THR A 218 -9.87 -6.22 12.93
CA THR A 218 -10.90 -7.13 13.44
C THR A 218 -11.10 -7.02 14.95
N THR A 219 -10.16 -6.41 15.68
CA THR A 219 -10.24 -6.17 17.13
C THR A 219 -10.92 -4.84 17.47
N LEU A 220 -11.17 -4.00 16.48
CA LEU A 220 -11.84 -2.71 16.64
C LEU A 220 -13.36 -2.84 16.58
N THR A 221 -14.07 -1.98 17.28
CA THR A 221 -15.52 -1.83 17.15
C THR A 221 -15.89 -1.33 15.74
N ASN A 222 -17.16 -1.44 15.37
CA ASN A 222 -17.64 -0.96 14.07
C ASN A 222 -17.40 0.55 13.87
N GLU A 223 -17.56 1.31 14.95
CA GLU A 223 -17.34 2.74 14.97
C GLU A 223 -15.86 3.08 14.77
N GLU A 224 -14.96 2.36 15.44
CA GLU A 224 -13.52 2.53 15.30
C GLU A 224 -13.04 2.13 13.90
N VAL A 225 -13.49 0.99 13.35
CA VAL A 225 -13.19 0.59 11.97
C VAL A 225 -13.60 1.65 10.98
N LEU A 226 -14.83 2.19 11.12
CA LEU A 226 -15.34 3.25 10.25
C LEU A 226 -14.46 4.51 10.37
N ALA A 227 -14.07 4.87 11.59
CA ALA A 227 -13.26 6.06 11.85
C ALA A 227 -11.84 5.92 11.29
N GLU A 228 -11.18 4.77 11.46
CA GLU A 228 -9.85 4.49 10.92
C GLU A 228 -9.77 4.75 9.40
N LEU A 229 -10.76 4.25 8.66
CA LEU A 229 -10.82 4.42 7.20
C LEU A 229 -11.27 5.83 6.80
N TYR A 230 -12.27 6.37 7.46
CA TYR A 230 -12.84 7.68 7.14
C TYR A 230 -11.82 8.81 7.32
N TYR A 231 -11.12 8.86 8.47
CA TYR A 231 -10.15 9.92 8.74
C TYR A 231 -8.90 9.78 7.87
N THR A 232 -8.53 8.57 7.46
CA THR A 232 -7.44 8.36 6.50
C THR A 232 -7.81 8.86 5.11
N GLN A 233 -9.00 8.50 4.59
CA GLN A 233 -9.49 9.08 3.32
C GLN A 233 -9.53 10.61 3.38
N LYS A 234 -10.02 11.17 4.51
CA LYS A 234 -10.10 12.63 4.72
C LYS A 234 -8.72 13.28 4.73
N ALA A 235 -7.72 12.66 5.36
CA ALA A 235 -6.34 13.15 5.40
C ALA A 235 -5.70 13.11 4.00
N ILE A 236 -5.81 12.00 3.29
CA ILE A 236 -5.30 11.87 1.92
C ILE A 236 -5.97 12.93 1.03
N LYS A 237 -7.29 13.07 1.11
CA LYS A 237 -8.01 14.11 0.33
C LYS A 237 -7.53 15.52 0.64
N LEU A 238 -7.39 15.85 1.92
CA LEU A 238 -6.93 17.18 2.33
C LEU A 238 -5.57 17.52 1.71
N VAL A 239 -4.64 16.57 1.77
CA VAL A 239 -3.24 16.78 1.40
C VAL A 239 -2.99 16.65 -0.09
N THR A 240 -3.66 15.71 -0.76
CA THR A 240 -3.38 15.36 -2.17
C THR A 240 -4.46 15.83 -3.16
N GLY A 241 -5.64 16.15 -2.68
CA GLY A 241 -6.78 16.53 -3.52
C GLY A 241 -7.56 15.34 -4.10
N VAL A 242 -7.20 14.08 -3.77
CA VAL A 242 -7.90 12.87 -4.21
C VAL A 242 -8.40 12.03 -3.04
N THR A 243 -9.53 11.34 -3.22
CA THR A 243 -10.12 10.43 -2.24
C THR A 243 -9.95 8.99 -2.72
N PRO A 244 -9.15 8.14 -2.04
CA PRO A 244 -8.90 6.77 -2.48
C PRO A 244 -10.16 5.89 -2.44
N LYS A 245 -10.22 4.94 -3.38
CA LYS A 245 -11.24 3.87 -3.42
C LYS A 245 -10.67 2.49 -3.09
N TYR A 246 -9.39 2.43 -2.73
CA TYR A 246 -8.68 1.20 -2.41
C TYR A 246 -7.99 1.36 -1.08
N TRP A 247 -7.93 0.26 -0.33
CA TRP A 247 -7.28 0.24 0.97
C TRP A 247 -6.65 -1.12 1.24
N ARG A 248 -5.66 -1.13 2.12
CA ARG A 248 -5.09 -2.36 2.65
C ARG A 248 -5.23 -2.36 4.17
N PRO A 249 -5.78 -3.43 4.77
CA PRO A 249 -5.86 -3.53 6.22
C PRO A 249 -4.46 -3.64 6.82
N ALA A 250 -4.23 -2.91 7.91
CA ALA A 250 -3.03 -3.06 8.71
C ALA A 250 -2.86 -4.54 9.12
N PHE A 251 -1.65 -5.07 9.01
CA PHE A 251 -1.32 -6.49 9.25
C PHE A 251 -2.08 -7.50 8.34
N GLY A 252 -2.79 -7.06 7.34
CA GLY A 252 -3.72 -7.89 6.58
C GLY A 252 -4.98 -8.28 7.36
N ASP A 253 -5.18 -7.72 8.57
CA ASP A 253 -6.22 -8.18 9.49
C ASP A 253 -7.61 -7.70 9.06
N VAL A 254 -8.33 -8.57 8.38
CA VAL A 254 -9.66 -8.29 7.80
C VAL A 254 -10.56 -9.51 7.82
N ASP A 255 -11.82 -9.33 8.18
CA ASP A 255 -12.92 -10.27 8.04
C ASP A 255 -14.08 -9.63 7.26
N ASP A 256 -15.14 -10.37 7.00
CA ASP A 256 -16.27 -9.85 6.22
C ASP A 256 -17.02 -8.70 6.91
N ARG A 257 -16.96 -8.55 8.21
CA ARG A 257 -17.47 -7.38 8.94
C ARG A 257 -16.68 -6.12 8.57
N VAL A 258 -15.37 -6.20 8.63
CA VAL A 258 -14.47 -5.08 8.33
C VAL A 258 -14.54 -4.71 6.85
N ARG A 259 -14.55 -5.71 5.93
CA ARG A 259 -14.75 -5.46 4.49
C ARG A 259 -16.08 -4.78 4.19
N TRP A 260 -17.15 -5.20 4.88
CA TRP A 260 -18.47 -4.61 4.72
C TRP A 260 -18.46 -3.12 5.14
N ILE A 261 -17.82 -2.79 6.24
CA ILE A 261 -17.67 -1.39 6.69
C ILE A 261 -16.86 -0.59 5.67
N ALA A 262 -15.77 -1.14 5.13
CA ALA A 262 -14.97 -0.49 4.09
C ALA A 262 -15.81 -0.21 2.82
N THR A 263 -16.71 -1.11 2.43
CA THR A 263 -17.63 -0.87 1.30
C THR A 263 -18.58 0.31 1.53
N GLN A 264 -18.95 0.62 2.77
CA GLN A 264 -19.77 1.80 3.07
C GLN A 264 -19.02 3.11 2.73
N LEU A 265 -17.69 3.06 2.73
CA LEU A 265 -16.80 4.14 2.32
C LEU A 265 -16.33 4.02 0.85
N ASN A 266 -16.96 3.13 0.06
CA ASN A 266 -16.57 2.82 -1.32
C ASN A 266 -15.10 2.37 -1.44
N LEU A 267 -14.59 1.69 -0.43
CA LEU A 267 -13.26 1.14 -0.40
C LEU A 267 -13.28 -0.34 -0.80
N THR A 268 -12.36 -0.72 -1.69
CA THR A 268 -12.11 -2.11 -2.08
C THR A 268 -10.82 -2.58 -1.42
N THR A 269 -10.86 -3.75 -0.78
CA THR A 269 -9.72 -4.34 -0.08
C THR A 269 -8.66 -4.84 -1.06
N VAL A 270 -7.40 -4.48 -0.81
CA VAL A 270 -6.23 -4.96 -1.55
C VAL A 270 -5.31 -5.70 -0.56
N LEU A 271 -5.07 -6.96 -0.84
CA LEU A 271 -4.16 -7.82 -0.09
C LEU A 271 -2.93 -8.17 -0.96
N TRP A 272 -2.29 -9.28 -0.67
CA TRP A 272 -1.10 -9.76 -1.38
C TRP A 272 -1.09 -11.29 -1.45
N ASN A 273 -0.25 -11.83 -2.31
CA ASN A 273 0.00 -13.27 -2.39
C ASN A 273 1.47 -13.65 -2.21
N LEU A 274 2.36 -12.66 -2.07
CA LEU A 274 3.75 -12.82 -1.68
C LEU A 274 4.12 -11.80 -0.61
N ASP A 275 4.82 -12.22 0.43
CA ASP A 275 5.25 -11.40 1.56
C ASP A 275 6.77 -11.49 1.72
N THR A 276 7.47 -10.37 1.52
CA THR A 276 8.93 -10.32 1.65
C THR A 276 9.43 -10.43 3.08
N ASN A 277 8.56 -10.16 4.06
CA ASN A 277 8.91 -9.95 5.46
C ASN A 277 9.94 -8.83 5.69
N ASP A 278 10.00 -7.83 4.81
CA ASP A 278 10.98 -6.73 4.92
C ASP A 278 10.81 -5.90 6.19
N TRP A 279 9.57 -5.78 6.70
CA TRP A 279 9.24 -5.17 7.98
C TRP A 279 9.94 -5.83 9.19
N ALA A 280 10.33 -7.10 9.05
CA ALA A 280 11.00 -7.87 10.11
C ALA A 280 12.54 -7.77 10.05
N ALA A 281 13.07 -7.21 8.97
CA ALA A 281 14.50 -7.18 8.69
C ALA A 281 15.31 -6.44 9.77
N GLY A 282 16.33 -7.11 10.30
CA GLY A 282 17.18 -6.56 11.36
C GLY A 282 16.54 -6.54 12.76
N ASN A 283 15.26 -6.89 12.87
CA ASN A 283 14.53 -6.99 14.14
C ASN A 283 14.26 -8.44 14.50
N SER A 284 13.19 -9.02 13.97
CA SER A 284 12.80 -10.40 14.25
C SER A 284 13.32 -11.39 13.21
N GLU A 285 13.76 -10.93 12.05
CA GLU A 285 14.41 -11.74 11.02
C GLU A 285 15.77 -11.13 10.62
N PRO A 286 16.79 -11.97 10.33
CA PRO A 286 18.03 -11.49 9.74
C PRO A 286 17.79 -10.84 8.38
N VAL A 287 18.50 -9.75 8.07
CA VAL A 287 18.40 -9.07 6.78
C VAL A 287 18.70 -10.04 5.62
N GLU A 288 19.62 -10.97 5.82
CA GLU A 288 19.98 -12.00 4.83
C GLU A 288 18.82 -12.95 4.52
N GLN A 289 17.96 -13.25 5.52
CA GLN A 289 16.77 -14.08 5.29
C GLN A 289 15.73 -13.32 4.46
N VAL A 290 15.50 -12.06 4.77
CA VAL A 290 14.61 -11.19 4.00
C VAL A 290 15.12 -11.03 2.56
N GLN A 291 16.44 -10.84 2.41
CA GLN A 291 17.06 -10.80 1.08
C GLN A 291 16.85 -12.11 0.31
N ALA A 292 16.89 -13.27 0.98
CA ALA A 292 16.59 -14.55 0.35
C ALA A 292 15.13 -14.64 -0.09
N ASN A 293 14.16 -14.14 0.69
CA ASN A 293 12.75 -14.08 0.28
C ASN A 293 12.59 -13.26 -1.01
N TYR A 294 13.25 -12.09 -1.10
CA TYR A 294 13.25 -11.30 -2.34
C TYR A 294 13.82 -12.09 -3.53
N GLN A 295 14.94 -12.82 -3.35
CA GLN A 295 15.55 -13.59 -4.43
C GLN A 295 14.63 -14.72 -4.90
N ASP A 296 14.00 -15.44 -3.98
CA ASP A 296 13.03 -16.50 -4.31
C ASP A 296 11.87 -15.94 -5.16
N PHE A 297 11.32 -14.78 -4.76
CA PHE A 297 10.22 -14.13 -5.49
C PHE A 297 10.67 -13.58 -6.85
N ILE A 298 11.90 -13.06 -6.96
CA ILE A 298 12.48 -12.59 -8.21
C ILE A 298 12.64 -13.77 -9.19
N GLU A 299 13.11 -14.95 -8.72
CA GLU A 299 13.23 -16.15 -9.54
C GLU A 299 11.89 -16.65 -10.08
N MET A 300 10.78 -16.48 -9.32
CA MET A 300 9.43 -16.84 -9.76
C MET A 300 8.99 -16.09 -11.02
N GLY A 301 9.55 -14.91 -11.30
CA GLY A 301 9.27 -14.14 -12.51
C GLY A 301 9.79 -14.78 -13.79
N SER A 302 10.81 -15.64 -13.69
CA SER A 302 11.48 -16.26 -14.87
C SER A 302 11.43 -17.79 -14.90
N ASN A 303 10.99 -18.45 -13.82
CA ASN A 303 10.96 -19.91 -13.73
C ASN A 303 9.62 -20.54 -14.14
N GLY A 304 8.64 -19.74 -14.56
CA GLY A 304 7.33 -20.18 -15.02
C GLY A 304 6.25 -20.24 -13.93
N THR A 305 6.55 -19.90 -12.69
CA THR A 305 5.56 -19.84 -11.60
C THR A 305 4.39 -18.92 -11.95
N PHE A 306 4.69 -17.77 -12.51
CA PHE A 306 3.70 -16.76 -12.92
C PHE A 306 3.43 -16.75 -14.43
N ALA A 307 3.52 -17.90 -15.10
CA ALA A 307 3.25 -18.02 -16.54
C ALA A 307 1.79 -17.72 -16.92
N ASN A 308 0.83 -17.79 -15.98
CA ASN A 308 -0.60 -17.60 -16.24
C ASN A 308 -1.22 -16.50 -15.38
N SER A 309 -0.48 -15.85 -14.50
CA SER A 309 -0.93 -14.75 -13.63
C SER A 309 0.25 -13.89 -13.23
N GLY A 310 -0.01 -12.80 -12.55
CA GLY A 310 0.98 -12.02 -11.81
C GLY A 310 0.84 -12.23 -10.30
N ASN A 311 1.49 -11.35 -9.57
CA ASN A 311 1.43 -11.29 -8.11
C ASN A 311 1.13 -9.86 -7.64
N ILE A 312 0.89 -9.72 -6.35
CA ILE A 312 1.00 -8.48 -5.59
C ILE A 312 1.91 -8.81 -4.41
N VAL A 313 2.99 -8.06 -4.26
CA VAL A 313 4.01 -8.33 -3.25
C VAL A 313 3.91 -7.32 -2.12
N LEU A 314 3.87 -7.82 -0.89
CA LEU A 314 3.94 -6.97 0.31
C LEU A 314 5.38 -6.52 0.53
N THR A 315 5.58 -5.22 0.51
CA THR A 315 6.79 -4.51 0.88
C THR A 315 6.43 -3.20 1.58
N HIS A 316 7.37 -2.62 2.30
CA HIS A 316 7.10 -1.47 3.17
C HIS A 316 8.06 -0.31 2.93
N GLU A 317 7.60 0.91 3.24
CA GLU A 317 8.43 2.11 3.32
C GLU A 317 8.51 2.64 4.78
N ILE A 318 8.98 1.78 5.71
CA ILE A 318 9.04 2.08 7.14
C ILE A 318 10.28 2.87 7.52
N ASP A 319 11.46 2.36 7.14
CA ASP A 319 12.76 2.88 7.58
C ASP A 319 13.86 2.68 6.52
N ASN A 320 15.08 3.07 6.88
CA ASN A 320 16.22 2.94 5.98
C ASN A 320 16.51 1.49 5.56
N THR A 321 16.17 0.50 6.38
CA THR A 321 16.42 -0.92 6.07
C THR A 321 15.46 -1.38 4.97
N THR A 322 14.16 -1.10 5.11
CA THR A 322 13.16 -1.46 4.10
C THR A 322 13.41 -0.71 2.80
N MET A 323 13.78 0.59 2.86
CA MET A 323 14.12 1.37 1.68
C MET A 323 15.37 0.86 0.97
N GLN A 324 16.41 0.45 1.71
CA GLN A 324 17.63 -0.10 1.11
C GLN A 324 17.35 -1.47 0.45
N LEU A 325 16.56 -2.34 1.10
CA LEU A 325 16.12 -3.60 0.52
C LEU A 325 15.35 -3.39 -0.79
N ALA A 326 14.45 -2.39 -0.83
CA ALA A 326 13.74 -2.03 -2.04
C ALA A 326 14.71 -1.61 -3.16
N LEU A 327 15.63 -0.68 -2.88
CA LEU A 327 16.60 -0.18 -3.85
C LEU A 327 17.53 -1.28 -4.38
N ASP A 328 17.98 -2.18 -3.53
CA ASP A 328 18.88 -3.28 -3.88
C ASP A 328 18.20 -4.33 -4.79
N ASN A 329 16.88 -4.54 -4.62
CA ASN A 329 16.15 -5.60 -5.31
C ASN A 329 15.40 -5.12 -6.56
N LEU A 330 14.96 -3.86 -6.64
CA LEU A 330 14.22 -3.32 -7.78
C LEU A 330 14.90 -3.57 -9.15
N PRO A 331 16.23 -3.44 -9.32
CA PRO A 331 16.89 -3.74 -10.60
C PRO A 331 16.69 -5.19 -11.05
N ASN A 332 16.72 -6.14 -10.09
CA ASN A 332 16.53 -7.56 -10.38
C ASN A 332 15.06 -7.91 -10.61
N ILE A 333 14.12 -7.26 -9.90
CA ILE A 333 12.69 -7.39 -10.14
C ILE A 333 12.36 -6.99 -11.59
N VAL A 334 12.78 -5.79 -12.00
CA VAL A 334 12.56 -5.27 -13.36
C VAL A 334 13.19 -6.15 -14.44
N LYS A 335 14.30 -6.81 -14.14
CA LYS A 335 14.99 -7.72 -15.07
C LYS A 335 14.27 -9.06 -15.25
N ASN A 336 13.63 -9.58 -14.19
CA ASN A 336 13.10 -10.96 -14.17
C ASN A 336 11.58 -11.02 -14.43
N TYR A 337 10.85 -9.92 -14.21
CA TYR A 337 9.43 -9.82 -14.54
C TYR A 337 9.25 -9.05 -15.85
N LYS A 338 8.27 -9.44 -16.65
CA LYS A 338 7.93 -8.70 -17.88
C LYS A 338 7.33 -7.34 -17.58
N HIS A 339 6.56 -7.28 -16.51
CA HIS A 339 5.82 -6.08 -16.13
C HIS A 339 5.97 -5.83 -14.64
N VAL A 340 6.30 -4.59 -14.26
CA VAL A 340 6.36 -4.11 -12.88
C VAL A 340 5.45 -2.89 -12.81
N LEU A 341 4.29 -3.01 -12.18
CA LEU A 341 3.19 -2.06 -12.27
C LEU A 341 2.55 -1.82 -10.92
N ASP A 342 1.99 -0.63 -10.74
CA ASP A 342 1.07 -0.36 -9.64
C ASP A 342 -0.23 -1.19 -9.77
N VAL A 343 -0.98 -1.34 -8.67
CA VAL A 343 -2.20 -2.14 -8.63
C VAL A 343 -3.29 -1.57 -9.55
N ALA A 344 -3.44 -0.24 -9.63
CA ALA A 344 -4.47 0.34 -10.48
C ALA A 344 -4.24 -0.03 -11.95
N THR A 345 -3.01 0.11 -12.42
CA THR A 345 -2.61 -0.24 -13.80
C THR A 345 -2.72 -1.75 -14.05
N CYS A 346 -2.21 -2.60 -13.14
CA CYS A 346 -2.26 -4.05 -13.36
C CYS A 346 -3.68 -4.62 -13.35
N MET A 347 -4.60 -3.97 -12.62
CA MET A 347 -6.01 -4.37 -12.53
C MET A 347 -6.91 -3.67 -13.57
N ASN A 348 -6.35 -2.87 -14.49
CA ASN A 348 -7.10 -2.05 -15.45
C ASN A 348 -8.08 -1.05 -14.79
N ILE A 349 -7.69 -0.48 -13.65
CA ILE A 349 -8.48 0.50 -12.91
C ILE A 349 -8.10 1.91 -13.39
N THR A 350 -8.88 2.48 -14.29
CA THR A 350 -8.59 3.81 -14.86
C THR A 350 -8.78 4.94 -13.86
N TYR A 351 -9.77 4.86 -12.97
CA TYR A 351 -10.11 5.91 -12.01
C TYR A 351 -10.13 5.37 -10.58
N PRO A 352 -8.96 5.26 -9.92
CA PRO A 352 -8.86 4.70 -8.56
C PRO A 352 -9.29 5.65 -7.45
N TYR A 353 -9.71 6.88 -7.79
CA TYR A 353 -10.18 7.90 -6.86
C TYR A 353 -11.66 8.23 -7.11
N ILE A 354 -12.31 8.82 -6.12
CA ILE A 354 -13.68 9.34 -6.27
C ILE A 354 -13.69 10.46 -7.33
N GLU A 355 -12.71 11.34 -7.28
CA GLU A 355 -12.47 12.35 -8.29
C GLU A 355 -11.88 11.71 -9.55
N GLN A 356 -12.42 12.04 -10.69
CA GLN A 356 -11.95 11.50 -11.99
C GLN A 356 -10.95 12.43 -12.69
N SER A 357 -10.29 13.30 -11.91
CA SER A 357 -9.28 14.23 -12.41
C SER A 357 -7.94 13.58 -12.72
N ILE A 358 -7.63 12.45 -12.06
CA ILE A 358 -6.44 11.65 -12.29
C ILE A 358 -6.86 10.30 -12.87
N SER A 359 -6.25 9.93 -14.01
CA SER A 359 -6.48 8.63 -14.66
C SER A 359 -5.19 7.83 -14.72
N TYR A 360 -5.34 6.52 -14.60
CA TYR A 360 -4.25 5.54 -14.74
C TYR A 360 -4.39 4.82 -16.09
N PRO A 361 -3.28 4.43 -16.74
CA PRO A 361 -3.33 3.68 -17.98
C PRO A 361 -3.92 2.29 -17.75
N SER A 362 -4.56 1.73 -18.76
CA SER A 362 -4.83 0.30 -18.79
C SER A 362 -3.51 -0.48 -18.88
N PHE A 363 -3.54 -1.78 -18.54
CA PHE A 363 -2.38 -2.64 -18.70
C PHE A 363 -1.80 -2.57 -20.12
N SER A 364 -2.65 -2.63 -21.16
CA SER A 364 -2.22 -2.59 -22.55
C SER A 364 -1.57 -1.26 -22.95
N GLU A 365 -2.04 -0.14 -22.43
CA GLU A 365 -1.44 1.18 -22.66
C GLU A 365 -0.07 1.29 -21.97
N ALA A 366 0.04 0.80 -20.71
CA ALA A 366 1.29 0.84 -19.97
C ALA A 366 2.40 0.06 -20.67
N ILE A 367 2.12 -1.16 -21.14
CA ILE A 367 3.12 -1.99 -21.82
C ILE A 367 3.48 -1.47 -23.23
N SER A 368 2.53 -0.84 -23.93
CA SER A 368 2.78 -0.25 -25.25
C SER A 368 3.72 0.95 -25.16
N ASN A 369 3.55 1.79 -24.15
CA ASN A 369 4.40 2.95 -23.90
C ASN A 369 5.82 2.55 -23.48
N SER A 370 5.99 1.43 -22.76
CA SER A 370 7.30 0.87 -22.41
C SER A 370 8.07 0.37 -23.65
N SER A 371 7.37 -0.20 -24.63
CA SER A 371 7.99 -0.75 -25.84
C SER A 371 8.55 0.33 -26.79
N THR A 372 7.92 1.51 -26.81
CA THR A 372 8.32 2.62 -27.70
C THR A 372 9.63 3.28 -27.25
N THR A 373 9.98 3.23 -25.97
CA THR A 373 11.23 3.80 -25.45
C THR A 373 12.46 2.94 -25.76
N ASN A 374 12.29 1.64 -26.00
CA ASN A 374 13.39 0.72 -26.34
C ASN A 374 13.73 0.70 -27.85
N SER A 375 12.89 1.23 -28.72
CA SER A 375 13.09 1.17 -30.19
C SER A 375 13.77 2.41 -30.77
N THR A 376 14.04 3.46 -30.00
CA THR A 376 14.71 4.70 -30.50
C THR A 376 16.22 4.74 -30.25
N SER A 377 16.84 3.71 -29.69
CA SER A 377 18.29 3.66 -29.46
C SER A 377 19.08 2.85 -30.49
N ALA A 378 18.46 2.43 -31.60
CA ALA A 378 19.15 1.68 -32.64
C ALA A 378 18.92 2.26 -34.05
N SER A 379 19.41 3.47 -34.31
CA SER A 379 19.83 3.88 -35.66
C SER A 379 20.40 5.30 -35.67
N SER A 380 21.70 5.43 -35.56
CA SER A 380 22.50 6.40 -36.30
C SER A 380 23.95 5.96 -36.31
N SER A 381 24.32 5.33 -37.39
CA SER A 381 25.72 5.06 -37.77
C SER A 381 26.39 6.34 -38.26
N GLY A 382 27.59 6.63 -37.76
CA GLY A 382 28.67 7.14 -38.57
C GLY A 382 28.90 8.63 -38.60
N ALA A 383 29.93 9.06 -37.84
CA ALA A 383 31.08 9.79 -38.43
C ALA A 383 32.16 9.95 -37.37
N ALA A 384 33.36 9.55 -37.74
CA ALA A 384 34.56 9.64 -36.92
C ALA A 384 35.09 11.05 -36.83
N ALA A 385 35.59 11.46 -35.64
CA ALA A 385 36.68 12.39 -35.52
C ALA A 385 37.45 12.14 -34.23
N SER A 386 38.72 11.95 -34.39
CA SER A 386 39.78 11.71 -33.44
C SER A 386 40.02 12.84 -32.43
N GLY A 387 40.43 12.53 -31.20
CA GLY A 387 41.13 13.48 -30.38
C GLY A 387 41.17 13.20 -28.86
N SER A 388 42.31 12.61 -28.42
CA SER A 388 43.08 12.85 -27.19
C SER A 388 42.49 12.55 -25.80
N SER A 389 42.99 11.45 -25.27
CA SER A 389 43.50 11.16 -23.89
C SER A 389 43.16 12.11 -22.74
N GLY A 390 42.62 11.52 -21.66
CA GLY A 390 42.57 12.04 -20.33
C GLY A 390 41.95 11.02 -19.37
N SER A 391 42.81 10.17 -18.77
CA SER A 391 42.41 9.22 -17.73
C SER A 391 42.19 9.96 -16.40
N THR A 392 41.01 9.78 -15.82
CA THR A 392 40.82 9.90 -14.38
C THR A 392 39.93 8.79 -13.89
N ALA A 393 40.44 8.03 -12.95
CA ALA A 393 39.79 6.92 -12.29
C ALA A 393 38.57 7.40 -11.48
N ALA A 394 37.41 6.79 -11.72
CA ALA A 394 36.29 6.91 -10.84
C ALA A 394 36.46 5.89 -9.70
N ALA A 395 36.59 6.37 -8.49
CA ALA A 395 36.52 5.58 -7.29
C ALA A 395 35.06 5.23 -7.03
N SER A 396 34.74 3.93 -6.96
CA SER A 396 33.49 3.41 -6.43
C SER A 396 33.49 3.66 -4.91
N GLY A 397 32.78 4.68 -4.48
CA GLY A 397 32.48 4.91 -3.07
C GLY A 397 31.22 4.15 -2.69
N SER A 398 31.38 3.02 -2.02
CA SER A 398 30.30 2.39 -1.27
C SER A 398 30.03 3.28 -0.07
N ALA A 399 28.91 4.01 -0.07
CA ALA A 399 28.46 4.77 1.08
C ALA A 399 27.71 3.84 2.02
N THR A 400 28.37 3.39 3.08
CA THR A 400 27.70 2.75 4.21
C THR A 400 26.97 3.82 5.00
N LEU A 401 25.66 3.72 5.07
CA LEU A 401 24.82 4.52 5.94
C LEU A 401 25.07 4.10 7.41
N ASN A 402 25.54 5.01 8.22
CA ASN A 402 25.68 4.78 9.65
C ASN A 402 24.29 4.75 10.30
N ALA A 403 23.97 3.61 10.88
CA ALA A 403 22.78 3.42 11.69
C ALA A 403 22.99 4.04 13.07
N ASP A 404 22.25 5.08 13.39
CA ASP A 404 21.90 5.47 14.76
C ASP A 404 20.74 6.49 14.69
N VAL A 405 19.52 6.01 14.59
CA VAL A 405 18.31 6.80 14.95
C VAL A 405 17.30 5.87 15.59
N ALA A 406 16.83 6.31 16.75
CA ALA A 406 15.95 5.61 17.64
C ALA A 406 14.67 5.07 16.95
N ASN A 407 14.47 3.76 17.07
CA ASN A 407 13.27 3.03 16.72
C ASN A 407 12.05 3.53 17.49
N SER A 408 11.07 4.06 16.78
CA SER A 408 9.68 3.96 17.20
C SER A 408 9.14 2.62 16.67
N ALA A 409 9.43 1.55 17.41
CA ALA A 409 8.93 0.24 17.06
C ALA A 409 7.45 0.14 17.41
N ALA A 410 6.59 0.15 16.42
CA ALA A 410 5.26 -0.42 16.56
C ALA A 410 5.39 -1.90 16.93
N ALA A 411 4.65 -2.35 17.95
CA ALA A 411 4.63 -3.74 18.36
C ALA A 411 4.11 -4.60 17.20
N VAL A 412 4.97 -5.43 16.63
CA VAL A 412 4.62 -6.31 15.52
C VAL A 412 4.05 -7.61 16.07
N VAL A 413 2.77 -7.85 15.83
CA VAL A 413 2.13 -9.13 16.05
C VAL A 413 2.30 -9.98 14.80
N ARG A 414 2.95 -11.13 14.92
CA ARG A 414 3.12 -12.07 13.81
C ARG A 414 1.83 -12.79 13.49
N VAL A 415 1.41 -12.74 12.25
CA VAL A 415 0.53 -13.72 11.65
C VAL A 415 1.22 -14.26 10.40
N SER A 416 1.80 -15.44 10.50
CA SER A 416 2.35 -16.16 9.33
C SER A 416 1.30 -17.09 8.78
N PRO A 417 0.96 -17.06 7.48
CA PRO A 417 0.16 -18.10 6.86
C PRO A 417 1.03 -19.33 6.59
N GLY A 418 0.73 -20.43 7.29
CA GLY A 418 1.17 -21.77 6.92
C GLY A 418 2.52 -22.22 7.45
N MET A 419 2.56 -22.57 8.74
CA MET A 419 3.22 -23.77 9.27
C MET A 419 2.67 -24.03 10.68
N ALA A 420 1.90 -25.09 10.81
CA ALA A 420 1.55 -25.65 12.12
C ALA A 420 2.80 -26.30 12.72
N ALA A 421 3.52 -25.59 13.56
CA ALA A 421 4.44 -26.13 14.56
C ALA A 421 4.78 -25.02 15.55
N GLY A 422 4.44 -25.23 16.82
CA GLY A 422 4.49 -24.24 17.87
C GLY A 422 5.83 -23.55 18.08
N LEU A 423 5.77 -22.25 18.16
CA LEU A 423 6.78 -21.45 18.84
C LEU A 423 6.09 -20.32 19.61
N LEU A 424 6.19 -20.36 20.91
CA LEU A 424 5.82 -19.30 21.84
C LEU A 424 6.73 -18.09 21.58
N VAL A 425 6.15 -16.94 21.23
CA VAL A 425 6.86 -15.67 21.17
C VAL A 425 6.31 -14.74 22.24
N SER A 426 7.16 -14.38 23.17
CA SER A 426 6.87 -13.40 24.23
C SER A 426 6.86 -11.98 23.66
N VAL A 427 5.74 -11.28 23.85
CA VAL A 427 5.59 -9.85 23.54
C VAL A 427 6.09 -9.03 24.72
N ALA A 428 7.15 -8.26 24.53
CA ALA A 428 7.54 -7.22 25.47
C ALA A 428 6.90 -5.89 25.03
N ALA A 429 5.90 -5.43 25.76
CA ALA A 429 5.35 -4.09 25.58
C ALA A 429 6.35 -3.06 26.09
N VAL A 430 6.87 -2.20 25.23
CA VAL A 430 7.61 -1.00 25.62
C VAL A 430 6.73 0.21 25.34
N VAL A 431 6.14 0.74 26.40
CA VAL A 431 5.52 2.07 26.39
C VAL A 431 6.66 3.08 26.57
N GLY A 432 7.05 3.76 25.50
CA GLY A 432 7.99 4.87 25.55
C GLY A 432 7.26 6.19 25.53
N ALA A 433 7.35 6.93 26.62
CA ALA A 433 6.88 8.29 26.74
C ALA A 433 7.78 9.24 25.93
N PHE A 434 7.16 10.11 25.14
CA PHE A 434 7.84 11.25 24.54
C PHE A 434 7.69 12.46 25.46
N ALA A 435 8.80 13.09 25.84
CA ALA A 435 8.91 14.45 26.30
C ALA A 435 9.63 15.26 25.24
#